data_a2466787a41bad174620f0e48d9a7c7d
#
_entry.id   a2466787a41bad174620f0e48d9a7c7d
#
_cell.length_a   1.000
_cell.length_b   1.000
_cell.length_c   1.000
_cell.angle_alpha   90.00
_cell.angle_beta   90.00
_cell.angle_gamma   90.00
#
_symmetry.space_group_name_H-M   'P 1'
#
loop_
_entity.id
_entity.type
_entity.pdbx_description
1 polymer ?
#
loop_
_entity_poly.entity_id
_entity_poly.type
_entity_poly.pdbx_seq_one_letter_code
_entity_poly.pdbx_strand_id
1 'polypeptide(L)'
;TSRGLGDVYKRQLFRQGYYHVEGQASQLAALCVEAKPGETVLDLCAAPGGKTLLLAEEMQNTGTLYSCDAAENRVQLIRTAVERMGFTNVKTLCNDATQTNPALPQADRILADVPCSGLGILAKKPDLRYKKLDPARQAELLATQAAILDTAARLLKAGGRLVYSTCTIEPEENQLQIRAFLQRHPEFCVAEPAVAFPAGMTATEYGALSVPTRTGMDGFFL
;
A
#
# COMPACT_ATOMS: atom_id res chain seq x y z
N THR A 1 13.24 26.54 27.05
CA THR A 1 12.37 26.24 25.93
C THR A 1 11.81 24.81 26.08
N SER A 2 10.49 24.71 26.19
CA SER A 2 9.73 23.46 26.45
C SER A 2 9.71 22.45 25.29
N ARG A 3 10.56 22.57 24.27
CA ARG A 3 10.60 21.66 23.12
C ARG A 3 10.99 20.21 23.49
N GLY A 4 11.77 20.00 24.55
CA GLY A 4 12.23 18.67 24.93
C GLY A 4 11.18 17.77 25.59
N LEU A 5 10.33 18.31 26.46
CA LEU A 5 9.33 17.53 27.20
C LEU A 5 8.18 17.03 26.32
N GLY A 6 7.68 17.87 25.40
CA GLY A 6 6.65 17.47 24.44
C GLY A 6 7.11 16.36 23.49
N ASP A 7 8.36 16.40 23.04
CA ASP A 7 8.92 15.37 22.17
C ASP A 7 9.16 14.05 22.90
N VAL A 8 9.59 14.11 24.18
CA VAL A 8 9.74 12.91 25.02
C VAL A 8 8.39 12.24 25.26
N TYR A 9 7.36 13.02 25.60
CA TYR A 9 6.00 12.49 25.81
C TYR A 9 5.40 11.89 24.54
N LYS A 10 5.54 12.56 23.39
CA LYS A 10 5.11 12.02 22.09
C LYS A 10 5.83 10.73 21.75
N ARG A 11 7.16 10.65 21.97
CA ARG A 11 7.94 9.41 21.76
C ARG A 11 7.50 8.30 22.70
N GLN A 12 7.13 8.62 23.93
CA GLN A 12 6.65 7.64 24.90
C GLN A 12 5.31 7.05 24.45
N LEU A 13 4.33 7.87 24.08
CA LEU A 13 3.03 7.40 23.57
C LEU A 13 3.19 6.58 22.29
N PHE A 14 4.08 6.98 21.38
CA PHE A 14 4.40 6.20 20.20
C PHE A 14 4.95 4.81 20.58
N ARG A 15 5.93 4.74 21.49
CA ARG A 15 6.50 3.48 21.96
C ARG A 15 5.48 2.57 22.66
N GLN A 16 4.51 3.15 23.32
CA GLN A 16 3.42 2.45 24.01
C GLN A 16 2.29 2.01 23.06
N GLY A 17 2.39 2.30 21.75
CA GLY A 17 1.41 1.84 20.76
C GLY A 17 0.11 2.66 20.68
N TYR A 18 0.07 3.88 21.24
CA TYR A 18 -1.14 4.72 21.17
C TYR A 18 -1.40 5.31 19.79
N TYR A 19 -0.39 5.40 18.93
CA TYR A 19 -0.54 5.90 17.57
C TYR A 19 0.60 5.44 16.67
N HIS A 20 0.37 5.49 15.37
CA HIS A 20 1.41 5.39 14.35
C HIS A 20 1.41 6.64 13.46
N VAL A 21 2.46 6.83 12.69
CA VAL A 21 2.61 7.95 11.78
C VAL A 21 2.60 7.42 10.35
N GLU A 22 1.66 7.88 9.55
CA GLU A 22 1.52 7.48 8.16
C GLU A 22 1.22 8.70 7.29
N GLY A 23 1.76 8.74 6.07
CA GLY A 23 1.48 9.79 5.11
C GLY A 23 0.02 9.78 4.66
N GLN A 24 -0.58 10.95 4.47
CA GLN A 24 -1.99 11.08 4.12
C GLN A 24 -2.37 10.31 2.85
N ALA A 25 -1.54 10.37 1.80
CA ALA A 25 -1.76 9.60 0.58
C ALA A 25 -1.71 8.08 0.81
N SER A 26 -0.78 7.61 1.66
CA SER A 26 -0.69 6.20 2.06
C SER A 26 -1.93 5.74 2.84
N GLN A 27 -2.46 6.59 3.73
CA GLN A 27 -3.70 6.31 4.46
C GLN A 27 -4.87 6.11 3.50
N LEU A 28 -4.99 6.95 2.46
CA LEU A 28 -6.03 6.81 1.44
C LEU A 28 -5.98 5.44 0.75
N ALA A 29 -4.78 4.93 0.43
CA ALA A 29 -4.65 3.61 -0.17
C ALA A 29 -5.23 2.50 0.73
N ALA A 30 -4.91 2.52 2.01
CA ALA A 30 -5.45 1.55 2.97
C ALA A 30 -6.97 1.71 3.16
N LEU A 31 -7.48 2.94 3.25
CA LEU A 31 -8.92 3.21 3.38
C LEU A 31 -9.71 2.77 2.14
N CYS A 32 -9.14 2.90 0.92
CA CYS A 32 -9.79 2.44 -0.32
C CYS A 32 -9.95 0.91 -0.39
N VAL A 33 -9.22 0.14 0.42
CA VAL A 33 -9.42 -1.31 0.55
C VAL A 33 -10.80 -1.62 1.12
N GLU A 34 -11.34 -0.73 1.96
CA GLU A 34 -12.63 -0.91 2.66
C GLU A 34 -12.68 -2.24 3.40
N ALA A 35 -11.60 -2.56 4.12
CA ALA A 35 -11.49 -3.78 4.91
C ALA A 35 -12.54 -3.78 6.03
N LYS A 36 -13.14 -4.94 6.27
CA LYS A 36 -14.23 -5.09 7.25
C LYS A 36 -13.88 -6.09 8.34
N PRO A 37 -14.45 -5.94 9.53
CA PRO A 37 -14.32 -6.92 10.57
C PRO A 37 -14.68 -8.35 10.11
N GLY A 38 -13.83 -9.32 10.45
CA GLY A 38 -14.04 -10.73 10.11
C GLY A 38 -13.57 -11.16 8.72
N GLU A 39 -13.19 -10.23 7.82
CA GLU A 39 -12.68 -10.57 6.48
C GLU A 39 -11.26 -11.16 6.51
N THR A 40 -10.89 -11.80 5.41
CA THR A 40 -9.51 -12.15 5.08
C THR A 40 -8.93 -11.09 4.16
N VAL A 41 -7.87 -10.41 4.60
CA VAL A 41 -7.23 -9.31 3.88
C VAL A 41 -5.76 -9.65 3.60
N LEU A 42 -5.26 -9.31 2.42
CA LEU A 42 -3.84 -9.42 2.08
C LEU A 42 -3.25 -8.02 1.83
N ASP A 43 -2.11 -7.72 2.45
CA ASP A 43 -1.23 -6.60 2.14
C ASP A 43 0.05 -7.17 1.55
N LEU A 44 0.19 -7.10 0.22
CA LEU A 44 1.19 -7.89 -0.52
C LEU A 44 2.60 -7.29 -0.50
N CYS A 45 2.74 -5.98 -0.27
CA CYS A 45 4.01 -5.25 -0.26
C CYS A 45 4.08 -4.31 0.96
N ALA A 46 3.87 -4.88 2.14
CA ALA A 46 3.42 -4.18 3.33
C ALA A 46 4.45 -3.29 4.03
N ALA A 47 5.75 -3.60 3.89
CA ALA A 47 6.76 -2.92 4.71
C ALA A 47 6.89 -1.42 4.40
N PRO A 48 7.00 -0.59 5.46
CA PRO A 48 7.33 -0.92 6.84
C PRO A 48 6.13 -1.23 7.76
N GLY A 49 4.89 -1.32 7.26
CA GLY A 49 3.72 -1.74 8.02
C GLY A 49 2.68 -0.66 8.30
N GLY A 50 2.87 0.59 7.88
CA GLY A 50 1.92 1.67 8.16
C GLY A 50 0.51 1.38 7.65
N LYS A 51 0.38 0.95 6.38
CA LYS A 51 -0.92 0.55 5.79
C LYS A 51 -1.51 -0.68 6.47
N THR A 52 -0.66 -1.66 6.80
CA THR A 52 -1.07 -2.84 7.59
C THR A 52 -1.74 -2.45 8.92
N LEU A 53 -1.16 -1.49 9.65
CA LEU A 53 -1.73 -1.05 10.94
C LEU A 53 -3.10 -0.42 10.73
N LEU A 54 -3.29 0.42 9.71
CA LEU A 54 -4.57 1.03 9.40
C LEU A 54 -5.61 -0.03 8.96
N LEU A 55 -5.21 -1.00 8.13
CA LEU A 55 -6.08 -2.12 7.76
C LEU A 55 -6.52 -2.93 8.99
N ALA A 56 -5.60 -3.23 9.92
CA ALA A 56 -5.92 -3.95 11.16
C ALA A 56 -6.89 -3.16 12.06
N GLU A 57 -6.77 -1.82 12.07
CA GLU A 57 -7.69 -0.91 12.77
C GLU A 57 -9.08 -0.92 12.13
N GLU A 58 -9.20 -0.76 10.79
CA GLU A 58 -10.47 -0.85 10.05
C GLU A 58 -11.16 -2.21 10.26
N MET A 59 -10.39 -3.29 10.34
CA MET A 59 -10.87 -4.63 10.67
C MET A 59 -11.25 -4.80 12.16
N GLN A 60 -11.08 -3.77 12.98
CA GLN A 60 -11.34 -3.82 14.44
C GLN A 60 -10.59 -4.98 15.12
N ASN A 61 -9.36 -5.26 14.67
CA ASN A 61 -8.54 -6.35 15.18
C ASN A 61 -9.22 -7.74 15.12
N THR A 62 -10.09 -7.97 14.12
CA THR A 62 -10.80 -9.24 13.88
C THR A 62 -10.55 -9.76 12.47
N GLY A 63 -10.97 -11.00 12.16
CA GLY A 63 -10.64 -11.63 10.89
C GLY A 63 -9.16 -12.02 10.80
N THR A 64 -8.59 -12.00 9.59
CA THR A 64 -7.15 -12.29 9.39
C THR A 64 -6.56 -11.37 8.34
N LEU A 65 -5.51 -10.63 8.71
CA LEU A 65 -4.72 -9.81 7.81
C LEU A 65 -3.34 -10.46 7.59
N TYR A 66 -3.07 -10.88 6.35
CA TYR A 66 -1.73 -11.33 5.96
C TYR A 66 -0.94 -10.15 5.43
N SER A 67 0.14 -9.82 6.11
CA SER A 67 1.01 -8.70 5.77
C SER A 67 2.36 -9.23 5.29
N CYS A 68 2.63 -9.05 4.00
CA CYS A 68 3.70 -9.69 3.27
C CYS A 68 4.75 -8.69 2.77
N ASP A 69 5.99 -9.10 2.71
CA ASP A 69 7.05 -8.40 1.98
C ASP A 69 8.10 -9.42 1.50
N ALA A 70 8.78 -9.13 0.39
CA ALA A 70 9.74 -10.04 -0.22
C ALA A 70 11.05 -10.20 0.59
N ALA A 71 11.34 -9.29 1.52
CA ALA A 71 12.57 -9.30 2.30
C ALA A 71 12.31 -9.50 3.79
N GLU A 72 12.92 -10.52 4.39
CA GLU A 72 12.71 -10.86 5.81
C GLU A 72 13.05 -9.71 6.77
N ASN A 73 14.09 -8.94 6.49
CA ASN A 73 14.44 -7.76 7.28
C ASN A 73 13.35 -6.68 7.23
N ARG A 74 12.58 -6.61 6.14
CA ARG A 74 11.43 -5.70 6.01
C ARG A 74 10.19 -6.27 6.70
N VAL A 75 9.97 -7.57 6.64
CA VAL A 75 8.92 -8.28 7.41
C VAL A 75 9.10 -8.05 8.91
N GLN A 76 10.35 -8.04 9.39
CA GLN A 76 10.63 -7.75 10.79
C GLN A 76 10.18 -6.34 11.22
N LEU A 77 10.23 -5.35 10.33
CA LEU A 77 9.69 -4.00 10.60
C LEU A 77 8.18 -4.03 10.80
N ILE A 78 7.47 -4.79 9.96
CA ILE A 78 6.03 -4.97 10.08
C ILE A 78 5.69 -5.64 11.41
N ARG A 79 6.38 -6.73 11.74
CA ARG A 79 6.19 -7.47 12.99
C ARG A 79 6.36 -6.57 14.21
N THR A 80 7.45 -5.80 14.26
CA THR A 80 7.72 -4.84 15.33
C THR A 80 6.63 -3.78 15.44
N ALA A 81 6.10 -3.28 14.32
CA ALA A 81 5.03 -2.29 14.31
C ALA A 81 3.70 -2.87 14.82
N VAL A 82 3.35 -4.08 14.37
CA VAL A 82 2.14 -4.81 14.78
C VAL A 82 2.17 -5.13 16.28
N GLU A 83 3.28 -5.67 16.78
CA GLU A 83 3.47 -5.96 18.21
C GLU A 83 3.37 -4.70 19.07
N ARG A 84 4.01 -3.60 18.63
CA ARG A 84 3.95 -2.31 19.32
C ARG A 84 2.53 -1.76 19.45
N MET A 85 1.70 -1.95 18.42
CA MET A 85 0.31 -1.48 18.39
C MET A 85 -0.67 -2.47 19.04
N GLY A 86 -0.23 -3.69 19.36
CA GLY A 86 -1.04 -4.70 20.03
C GLY A 86 -2.08 -5.39 19.15
N PHE A 87 -1.91 -5.37 17.81
CA PHE A 87 -2.78 -6.10 16.92
C PHE A 87 -2.50 -7.61 16.95
N THR A 88 -3.55 -8.41 17.03
CA THR A 88 -3.48 -9.88 17.12
C THR A 88 -4.02 -10.60 15.89
N ASN A 89 -4.70 -9.89 15.00
CA ASN A 89 -5.26 -10.43 13.77
C ASN A 89 -4.29 -10.41 12.58
N VAL A 90 -3.05 -9.92 12.75
CA VAL A 90 -2.05 -9.77 11.69
C VAL A 90 -1.07 -10.95 11.68
N LYS A 91 -0.92 -11.59 10.53
CA LYS A 91 0.09 -12.62 10.25
C LYS A 91 1.12 -12.07 9.29
N THR A 92 2.37 -12.00 9.70
CA THR A 92 3.46 -11.51 8.85
C THR A 92 4.15 -12.66 8.12
N LEU A 93 4.42 -12.49 6.83
CA LEU A 93 5.01 -13.54 5.99
C LEU A 93 6.05 -12.95 5.03
N CYS A 94 7.24 -13.57 4.96
CA CYS A 94 8.18 -13.30 3.87
C CYS A 94 7.64 -13.96 2.60
N ASN A 95 7.28 -13.14 1.60
CA ASN A 95 6.61 -13.60 0.39
C ASN A 95 6.96 -12.72 -0.81
N ASP A 96 7.39 -13.35 -1.89
CA ASP A 96 7.51 -12.71 -3.20
C ASP A 96 6.12 -12.60 -3.84
N ALA A 97 5.58 -11.40 -3.87
CA ALA A 97 4.24 -11.13 -4.40
C ALA A 97 4.12 -11.32 -5.93
N THR A 98 5.23 -11.51 -6.65
CA THR A 98 5.21 -11.85 -8.08
C THR A 98 4.81 -13.30 -8.33
N GLN A 99 4.78 -14.13 -7.28
CA GLN A 99 4.50 -15.56 -7.36
C GLN A 99 3.36 -15.97 -6.43
N THR A 100 2.60 -16.97 -6.84
CA THR A 100 1.58 -17.56 -5.97
C THR A 100 2.23 -18.37 -4.85
N ASN A 101 1.79 -18.14 -3.62
CA ASN A 101 2.23 -18.90 -2.46
C ASN A 101 1.04 -19.68 -1.87
N PRO A 102 1.12 -21.03 -1.77
CA PRO A 102 0.03 -21.85 -1.23
C PRO A 102 -0.26 -21.58 0.26
N ALA A 103 0.64 -20.89 0.97
CA ALA A 103 0.40 -20.46 2.34
C ALA A 103 -0.57 -19.26 2.46
N LEU A 104 -0.84 -18.56 1.34
CA LEU A 104 -1.79 -17.46 1.29
C LEU A 104 -3.17 -17.96 0.84
N PRO A 105 -4.24 -17.69 1.60
CA PRO A 105 -5.60 -18.03 1.20
C PRO A 105 -6.12 -17.06 0.13
N GLN A 106 -7.24 -17.41 -0.48
CA GLN A 106 -8.05 -16.42 -1.19
C GLN A 106 -8.59 -15.39 -0.20
N ALA A 107 -8.57 -14.11 -0.60
CA ALA A 107 -8.92 -12.98 0.24
C ALA A 107 -10.17 -12.23 -0.25
N ASP A 108 -10.84 -11.61 0.70
CA ASP A 108 -11.97 -10.71 0.43
C ASP A 108 -11.46 -9.35 -0.08
N ARG A 109 -10.29 -8.92 0.42
CA ARG A 109 -9.64 -7.65 0.09
C ARG A 109 -8.15 -7.84 -0.11
N ILE A 110 -7.58 -7.12 -1.08
CA ILE A 110 -6.13 -7.11 -1.32
C ILE A 110 -5.66 -5.67 -1.50
N LEU A 111 -4.57 -5.33 -0.82
CA LEU A 111 -3.76 -4.14 -1.07
C LEU A 111 -2.47 -4.54 -1.78
N ALA A 112 -2.21 -3.94 -2.92
CA ALA A 112 -0.97 -4.03 -3.66
C ALA A 112 -0.31 -2.65 -3.77
N ASP A 113 0.35 -2.20 -2.67
CA ASP A 113 1.18 -0.99 -2.66
C ASP A 113 2.56 -1.34 -3.22
N VAL A 114 2.64 -1.39 -4.55
CA VAL A 114 3.74 -2.04 -5.25
C VAL A 114 5.05 -1.27 -5.21
N PRO A 115 6.20 -1.95 -5.34
CA PRO A 115 7.47 -1.27 -5.54
C PRO A 115 7.40 -0.40 -6.82
N CYS A 116 7.81 0.86 -6.71
CA CYS A 116 7.73 1.85 -7.77
C CYS A 116 8.96 2.75 -7.80
N SER A 117 9.07 3.62 -8.81
CA SER A 117 10.19 4.57 -8.94
C SER A 117 10.29 5.55 -7.78
N GLY A 118 9.18 5.83 -7.10
CA GLY A 118 9.13 6.74 -5.95
C GLY A 118 9.21 8.22 -6.33
N LEU A 119 8.96 8.58 -7.59
CA LEU A 119 9.08 9.97 -8.05
C LEU A 119 8.02 10.93 -7.45
N GLY A 120 7.01 10.38 -6.80
CA GLY A 120 6.01 11.16 -6.05
C GLY A 120 6.48 11.64 -4.67
N ILE A 121 7.55 11.05 -4.12
CA ILE A 121 8.03 11.33 -2.75
C ILE A 121 9.40 12.01 -2.70
N LEU A 122 9.74 12.78 -3.73
CA LEU A 122 11.03 13.49 -3.83
C LEU A 122 11.28 14.45 -2.67
N ALA A 123 10.23 15.02 -2.08
CA ALA A 123 10.34 15.88 -0.90
C ALA A 123 10.84 15.11 0.34
N LYS A 124 10.50 13.83 0.46
CA LYS A 124 10.93 12.95 1.56
C LYS A 124 12.22 12.20 1.26
N LYS A 125 12.48 11.93 -0.02
CA LYS A 125 13.66 11.18 -0.51
C LYS A 125 14.33 11.95 -1.65
N PRO A 126 15.04 13.06 -1.37
CA PRO A 126 15.63 13.92 -2.40
C PRO A 126 16.73 13.23 -3.22
N ASP A 127 17.35 12.17 -2.71
CA ASP A 127 18.32 11.33 -3.38
C ASP A 127 17.75 10.64 -4.64
N LEU A 128 16.43 10.43 -4.71
CA LEU A 128 15.79 9.87 -5.90
C LEU A 128 15.96 10.74 -7.15
N ARG A 129 16.17 12.06 -7.00
CA ARG A 129 16.46 12.97 -8.14
C ARG A 129 17.70 12.57 -8.93
N TYR A 130 18.65 11.93 -8.27
CA TYR A 130 19.94 11.57 -8.86
C TYR A 130 19.95 10.13 -9.38
N LYS A 131 18.90 9.36 -9.12
CA LYS A 131 18.74 8.03 -9.71
C LYS A 131 18.27 8.19 -11.16
N LYS A 132 19.19 8.00 -12.10
CA LYS A 132 18.79 7.84 -13.49
C LYS A 132 17.94 6.58 -13.60
N LEU A 133 16.71 6.73 -14.09
CA LEU A 133 15.89 5.59 -14.50
C LEU A 133 16.55 5.04 -15.79
N ASP A 134 17.34 3.99 -15.61
CA ASP A 134 17.81 3.18 -16.71
C ASP A 134 16.59 2.49 -17.34
N PRO A 135 16.40 2.54 -18.67
CA PRO A 135 15.25 1.91 -19.34
C PRO A 135 15.10 0.42 -19.02
N ALA A 136 16.21 -0.32 -18.86
CA ALA A 136 16.16 -1.73 -18.50
C ALA A 136 15.57 -1.93 -17.10
N ARG A 137 15.98 -1.13 -16.13
CA ARG A 137 15.45 -1.15 -14.76
C ARG A 137 13.99 -0.72 -14.70
N GLN A 138 13.58 0.25 -15.52
CA GLN A 138 12.19 0.65 -15.63
C GLN A 138 11.33 -0.50 -16.16
N ALA A 139 11.79 -1.17 -17.22
CA ALA A 139 11.09 -2.34 -17.77
C ALA A 139 10.96 -3.48 -16.76
N GLU A 140 12.00 -3.77 -15.97
CA GLU A 140 11.98 -4.76 -14.88
C GLU A 140 10.94 -4.38 -13.80
N LEU A 141 10.90 -3.10 -13.42
CA LEU A 141 9.95 -2.59 -12.43
C LEU A 141 8.51 -2.73 -12.92
N LEU A 142 8.23 -2.35 -14.16
CA LEU A 142 6.90 -2.50 -14.77
C LEU A 142 6.48 -3.98 -14.87
N ALA A 143 7.40 -4.87 -15.22
CA ALA A 143 7.14 -6.31 -15.24
C ALA A 143 6.83 -6.85 -13.84
N THR A 144 7.55 -6.40 -12.82
CA THR A 144 7.30 -6.76 -11.41
C THR A 144 5.90 -6.32 -10.96
N GLN A 145 5.52 -5.08 -11.25
CA GLN A 145 4.20 -4.55 -10.94
C GLN A 145 3.08 -5.35 -11.62
N ALA A 146 3.25 -5.68 -12.89
CA ALA A 146 2.30 -6.51 -13.63
C ALA A 146 2.15 -7.91 -13.01
N ALA A 147 3.27 -8.56 -12.65
CA ALA A 147 3.26 -9.88 -12.03
C ALA A 147 2.59 -9.88 -10.65
N ILE A 148 2.77 -8.82 -9.86
CA ILE A 148 2.08 -8.64 -8.57
C ILE A 148 0.57 -8.52 -8.78
N LEU A 149 0.12 -7.72 -9.75
CA LEU A 149 -1.29 -7.59 -10.10
C LEU A 149 -1.90 -8.93 -10.54
N ASP A 150 -1.21 -9.66 -11.42
CA ASP A 150 -1.67 -10.98 -11.90
C ASP A 150 -1.75 -12.01 -10.76
N THR A 151 -0.84 -11.93 -9.79
CA THR A 151 -0.88 -12.78 -8.58
C THR A 151 -2.03 -12.36 -7.65
N ALA A 152 -2.23 -11.06 -7.44
CA ALA A 152 -3.35 -10.55 -6.67
C ALA A 152 -4.70 -10.98 -7.26
N ALA A 153 -4.85 -10.95 -8.60
CA ALA A 153 -6.06 -11.42 -9.27
C ALA A 153 -6.40 -12.88 -8.94
N ARG A 154 -5.38 -13.76 -8.90
CA ARG A 154 -5.58 -15.18 -8.55
C ARG A 154 -5.94 -15.39 -7.07
N LEU A 155 -5.51 -14.49 -6.19
CA LEU A 155 -5.74 -14.58 -4.74
C LEU A 155 -7.05 -13.91 -4.31
N LEU A 156 -7.67 -13.09 -5.17
CA LEU A 156 -8.90 -12.39 -4.83
C LEU A 156 -10.12 -13.29 -5.05
N LYS A 157 -11.01 -13.33 -4.08
CA LYS A 157 -12.32 -13.96 -4.22
C LYS A 157 -13.21 -13.21 -5.23
N ALA A 158 -14.13 -13.90 -5.87
CA ALA A 158 -15.16 -13.27 -6.69
C ALA A 158 -15.95 -12.23 -5.86
N GLY A 159 -16.13 -11.03 -6.40
CA GLY A 159 -16.75 -9.89 -5.70
C GLY A 159 -15.86 -9.20 -4.66
N GLY A 160 -14.60 -9.64 -4.52
CA GLY A 160 -13.60 -8.99 -3.68
C GLY A 160 -13.12 -7.66 -4.25
N ARG A 161 -12.32 -6.93 -3.48
CA ARG A 161 -11.73 -5.64 -3.88
C ARG A 161 -10.19 -5.72 -3.88
N LEU A 162 -9.59 -5.32 -4.99
CA LEU A 162 -8.16 -5.10 -5.14
C LEU A 162 -7.88 -3.60 -5.21
N VAL A 163 -7.00 -3.11 -4.36
CA VAL A 163 -6.46 -1.75 -4.44
C VAL A 163 -5.01 -1.83 -4.88
N TYR A 164 -4.72 -1.18 -6.00
CA TYR A 164 -3.36 -0.96 -6.49
C TYR A 164 -2.92 0.44 -6.11
N SER A 165 -1.71 0.60 -5.61
CA SER A 165 -1.17 1.91 -5.30
C SER A 165 0.33 2.02 -5.57
N THR A 166 0.77 3.25 -5.87
CA THR A 166 2.17 3.61 -6.06
C THR A 166 2.48 4.98 -5.45
N CYS A 167 3.72 5.18 -5.02
CA CYS A 167 4.22 6.50 -4.63
C CYS A 167 4.94 7.21 -5.79
N THR A 168 4.43 7.10 -7.01
CA THR A 168 4.95 7.77 -8.20
C THR A 168 3.85 8.50 -8.98
N ILE A 169 4.26 9.41 -9.85
CA ILE A 169 3.35 10.12 -10.76
C ILE A 169 3.51 9.66 -12.22
N GLU A 170 4.34 8.64 -12.46
CA GLU A 170 4.63 8.13 -13.80
C GLU A 170 3.44 7.36 -14.38
N PRO A 171 2.90 7.75 -15.54
CA PRO A 171 1.75 7.09 -16.15
C PRO A 171 1.95 5.59 -16.42
N GLU A 172 3.18 5.20 -16.79
CA GLU A 172 3.56 3.83 -17.11
C GLU A 172 3.42 2.90 -15.90
N GLU A 173 3.69 3.42 -14.69
CA GLU A 173 3.56 2.68 -13.43
C GLU A 173 2.14 2.76 -12.85
N ASN A 174 1.29 3.63 -13.38
CA ASN A 174 -0.03 3.96 -12.86
C ASN A 174 -1.16 3.51 -13.81
N GLN A 175 -1.84 4.45 -14.46
CA GLN A 175 -3.01 4.15 -15.29
C GLN A 175 -2.71 3.19 -16.45
N LEU A 176 -1.50 3.19 -17.01
CA LEU A 176 -1.15 2.26 -18.08
C LEU A 176 -1.00 0.82 -17.57
N GLN A 177 -0.52 0.62 -16.33
CA GLN A 177 -0.52 -0.69 -15.69
C GLN A 177 -1.94 -1.21 -15.46
N ILE A 178 -2.83 -0.36 -14.94
CA ILE A 178 -4.22 -0.77 -14.68
C ILE A 178 -4.95 -1.07 -16.00
N ARG A 179 -4.76 -0.23 -17.03
CA ARG A 179 -5.32 -0.50 -18.35
C ARG A 179 -4.85 -1.86 -18.91
N ALA A 180 -3.55 -2.14 -18.83
CA ALA A 180 -3.00 -3.41 -19.28
C ALA A 180 -3.49 -4.60 -18.44
N PHE A 181 -3.66 -4.41 -17.13
CA PHE A 181 -4.24 -5.42 -16.23
C PHE A 181 -5.68 -5.75 -16.62
N LEU A 182 -6.54 -4.76 -16.81
CA LEU A 182 -7.94 -4.96 -17.18
C LEU A 182 -8.10 -5.63 -18.56
N GLN A 183 -7.15 -5.43 -19.47
CA GLN A 183 -7.12 -6.16 -20.75
C GLN A 183 -6.82 -7.65 -20.59
N ARG A 184 -5.97 -8.01 -19.62
CA ARG A 184 -5.63 -9.41 -19.30
C ARG A 184 -6.66 -10.08 -18.40
N HIS A 185 -7.38 -9.30 -17.61
CA HIS A 185 -8.35 -9.77 -16.61
C HIS A 185 -9.71 -9.11 -16.83
N PRO A 186 -10.46 -9.50 -17.87
CA PRO A 186 -11.76 -8.90 -18.21
C PRO A 186 -12.85 -9.15 -17.16
N GLU A 187 -12.61 -10.04 -16.20
CA GLU A 187 -13.46 -10.26 -15.03
C GLU A 187 -13.36 -9.16 -13.98
N PHE A 188 -12.38 -8.24 -14.11
CA PHE A 188 -12.22 -7.08 -13.23
C PHE A 188 -12.80 -5.82 -13.86
N CYS A 189 -13.28 -4.92 -13.02
CA CYS A 189 -13.69 -3.57 -13.41
C CYS A 189 -13.20 -2.55 -12.39
N VAL A 190 -13.04 -1.30 -12.82
CA VAL A 190 -12.74 -0.18 -11.92
C VAL A 190 -13.95 0.06 -11.03
N ALA A 191 -13.72 0.18 -9.72
CA ALA A 191 -14.75 0.47 -8.74
C ALA A 191 -14.39 1.74 -7.96
N GLU A 192 -15.35 2.65 -7.82
CA GLU A 192 -15.16 3.83 -6.98
C GLU A 192 -15.08 3.43 -5.50
N PRO A 193 -14.11 3.99 -4.74
CA PRO A 193 -14.07 3.78 -3.30
C PRO A 193 -15.13 4.64 -2.59
N ALA A 194 -15.61 4.18 -1.44
CA ALA A 194 -16.51 4.97 -0.60
C ALA A 194 -15.82 6.18 0.06
N VAL A 195 -14.49 6.19 0.08
CA VAL A 195 -13.68 7.27 0.65
C VAL A 195 -13.65 8.46 -0.30
N ALA A 196 -14.05 9.64 0.19
CA ALA A 196 -13.92 10.87 -0.57
C ALA A 196 -12.46 11.28 -0.71
N PHE A 197 -12.02 11.52 -1.94
CA PHE A 197 -10.68 12.02 -2.19
C PHE A 197 -10.54 13.50 -1.82
N PRO A 198 -9.41 13.91 -1.23
CA PRO A 198 -9.11 15.30 -0.94
C PRO A 198 -9.14 16.18 -2.19
N ALA A 199 -9.46 17.46 -1.99
CA ALA A 199 -9.44 18.44 -3.08
C ALA A 199 -8.04 18.50 -3.74
N GLY A 200 -8.03 18.62 -5.07
CA GLY A 200 -6.81 18.66 -5.87
C GLY A 200 -6.30 17.30 -6.38
N MET A 201 -6.86 16.18 -5.92
CA MET A 201 -6.65 14.91 -6.61
C MET A 201 -7.34 14.91 -7.98
N THR A 202 -6.68 14.31 -8.95
CA THR A 202 -7.20 14.20 -10.32
C THR A 202 -7.75 12.79 -10.52
N ALA A 203 -9.08 12.70 -10.75
CA ALA A 203 -9.68 11.44 -11.18
C ALA A 203 -9.22 11.12 -12.62
N THR A 204 -8.94 9.85 -12.87
CA THR A 204 -8.63 9.28 -14.18
C THR A 204 -9.62 8.16 -14.48
N GLU A 205 -9.63 7.64 -15.70
CA GLU A 205 -10.44 6.47 -16.06
C GLU A 205 -10.12 5.22 -15.23
N TYR A 206 -8.89 5.13 -14.71
CA TYR A 206 -8.36 3.93 -14.04
C TYR A 206 -8.01 4.15 -12.57
N GLY A 207 -8.39 5.28 -11.98
CA GLY A 207 -8.07 5.57 -10.58
C GLY A 207 -7.95 7.06 -10.30
N ALA A 208 -7.21 7.44 -9.28
CA ALA A 208 -7.00 8.83 -8.88
C ALA A 208 -5.52 9.12 -8.62
N LEU A 209 -5.08 10.30 -9.06
CA LEU A 209 -3.70 10.78 -8.95
C LEU A 209 -3.62 11.98 -8.01
N SER A 210 -2.76 11.89 -7.01
CA SER A 210 -2.30 13.01 -6.21
C SER A 210 -1.01 13.59 -6.81
N VAL A 211 -0.99 14.90 -7.06
CA VAL A 211 0.21 15.62 -7.47
C VAL A 211 0.57 16.63 -6.38
N PRO A 212 1.82 16.63 -5.85
CA PRO A 212 2.20 17.42 -4.68
C PRO A 212 1.88 18.91 -4.77
N THR A 213 2.05 19.49 -5.95
CA THR A 213 1.77 20.91 -6.19
C THR A 213 0.28 21.30 -6.16
N ARG A 214 -0.61 20.32 -6.25
CA ARG A 214 -2.06 20.52 -6.23
C ARG A 214 -2.71 20.13 -4.92
N THR A 215 -2.23 19.06 -4.30
CA THR A 215 -2.84 18.47 -3.10
C THR A 215 -2.11 18.84 -1.81
N GLY A 216 -0.84 19.24 -1.88
CA GLY A 216 0.04 19.35 -0.71
C GLY A 216 0.44 18.01 -0.08
N MET A 217 -0.05 16.88 -0.63
CA MET A 217 0.32 15.53 -0.25
C MET A 217 1.46 15.01 -1.13
N ASP A 218 1.98 13.82 -0.83
CA ASP A 218 2.88 13.09 -1.72
C ASP A 218 2.24 12.84 -3.09
N GLY A 219 3.05 12.71 -4.13
CA GLY A 219 2.62 12.18 -5.42
C GLY A 219 2.28 10.70 -5.27
N PHE A 220 1.06 10.32 -5.62
CA PHE A 220 0.51 9.01 -5.32
C PHE A 220 -0.60 8.64 -6.31
N PHE A 221 -0.66 7.37 -6.69
CA PHE A 221 -1.75 6.82 -7.50
C PHE A 221 -2.49 5.73 -6.74
N LEU A 222 -3.80 5.71 -6.93
CA LEU A 222 -4.72 4.74 -6.33
C LEU A 222 -5.64 4.16 -7.40
#